data_0d8b2db675286801a5ca44995fedc5b0
#
_entry.id   0d8b2db675286801a5ca44995fedc5b0
#
_cell.length_a   1.000
_cell.length_b   1.000
_cell.length_c   1.000
_cell.angle_alpha   90.00
_cell.angle_beta   90.00
_cell.angle_gamma   90.00
#
_symmetry.space_group_name_H-M   'P 1'
#
loop_
_entity.id
_entity.type
_entity.pdbx_description
1 polymer ?
#
loop_
_entity_poly.entity_id
_entity_poly.type
_entity_poly.pdbx_seq_one_letter_code
_entity_poly.pdbx_strand_id
1 'polypeptide(L)'
;VITYNMQREAERTLRSLTKEYQEGVEGLNYEVIVIDNGSSEPLKKETIEAIGENFHYYYLEDAPESPAHAINFGAKKATGEFLAIMIDGAHILSPGVLHYASRAIAQYEEPIIAVQYWYLGPGPQNITTTNGYNQDVEDELIKSIDWPNNGYSLYSISEKIPKNNSWLEALFESNCLFLRKRLFDAIGGANEDFAFPGGGFLNADIYKEAAESGGVQVVTILGEGSFHQVHGGTTTNVPPEELDSLVRAYRDQYKKIRGHEYQMAHTQIQYIGHMPREARKPGSAMYHLKEKYNPSA
;
A
#
# COMPACT_ATOMS: atom_id res chain seq x y z
N VAL A 1 -3.12 2.02 -9.05
CA VAL A 1 -1.80 1.50 -8.66
C VAL A 1 -0.73 2.36 -9.32
N ILE A 2 0.16 2.95 -8.51
CA ILE A 2 1.27 3.75 -9.04
C ILE A 2 2.53 2.89 -9.05
N THR A 3 3.26 2.89 -10.16
CA THR A 3 4.52 2.14 -10.32
C THR A 3 5.64 3.07 -10.75
N TYR A 4 6.87 2.78 -10.31
CA TYR A 4 8.09 3.44 -10.77
C TYR A 4 9.26 2.46 -10.64
N ASN A 5 9.82 1.99 -11.75
CA ASN A 5 10.92 1.01 -11.79
C ASN A 5 10.63 -0.26 -10.94
N MET A 6 9.40 -0.81 -11.04
CA MET A 6 8.89 -1.92 -10.22
C MET A 6 8.40 -3.10 -11.07
N GLN A 7 9.13 -3.47 -12.10
CA GLN A 7 8.68 -4.54 -13.03
C GLN A 7 8.43 -5.87 -12.31
N ARG A 8 9.36 -6.27 -11.43
CA ARG A 8 9.28 -7.50 -10.64
C ARG A 8 8.13 -7.45 -9.62
N GLU A 9 8.03 -6.35 -8.90
CA GLU A 9 7.06 -6.15 -7.82
C GLU A 9 5.65 -6.01 -8.36
N ALA A 10 5.49 -5.23 -9.44
CA ALA A 10 4.20 -4.94 -10.04
C ALA A 10 3.49 -6.20 -10.56
N GLU A 11 4.22 -7.19 -11.10
CA GLU A 11 3.64 -8.46 -11.53
C GLU A 11 2.87 -9.15 -10.40
N ARG A 12 3.45 -9.24 -9.21
CA ARG A 12 2.83 -9.86 -8.04
C ARG A 12 1.68 -9.02 -7.49
N THR A 13 1.88 -7.70 -7.44
CA THR A 13 0.86 -6.76 -7.01
C THR A 13 -0.38 -6.87 -7.89
N LEU A 14 -0.22 -6.82 -9.21
CA LEU A 14 -1.33 -6.90 -10.16
C LEU A 14 -1.99 -8.28 -10.13
N ARG A 15 -1.21 -9.36 -9.97
CA ARG A 15 -1.78 -10.70 -9.76
C ARG A 15 -2.67 -10.74 -8.52
N SER A 16 -2.28 -10.06 -7.43
CA SER A 16 -3.10 -10.01 -6.21
C SER A 16 -4.41 -9.22 -6.37
N LEU A 17 -4.58 -8.50 -7.48
CA LEU A 17 -5.80 -7.76 -7.82
C LEU A 17 -6.69 -8.48 -8.83
N THR A 18 -6.32 -9.69 -9.29
CA THR A 18 -7.13 -10.46 -10.23
C THR A 18 -8.33 -11.10 -9.54
N LYS A 19 -9.38 -11.39 -10.33
CA LYS A 19 -10.57 -12.10 -9.85
C LYS A 19 -10.28 -13.55 -9.45
N GLU A 20 -9.25 -14.15 -10.03
CA GLU A 20 -8.78 -15.49 -9.71
C GLU A 20 -8.08 -15.56 -8.34
N TYR A 21 -7.47 -14.48 -7.92
CA TYR A 21 -6.76 -14.42 -6.65
C TYR A 21 -7.64 -13.86 -5.51
N GLN A 22 -8.46 -12.85 -5.77
CA GLN A 22 -9.34 -12.24 -4.77
C GLN A 22 -10.56 -13.13 -4.51
N GLU A 23 -10.86 -13.39 -3.24
CA GLU A 23 -11.98 -14.20 -2.79
C GLU A 23 -13.26 -13.37 -2.67
N GLY A 24 -14.41 -13.98 -3.02
CA GLY A 24 -15.73 -13.36 -2.81
C GLY A 24 -16.00 -12.12 -3.66
N VAL A 25 -15.41 -12.05 -4.85
CA VAL A 25 -15.52 -10.89 -5.78
C VAL A 25 -16.30 -11.22 -7.06
N GLU A 26 -16.98 -12.36 -7.17
CA GLU A 26 -17.64 -12.86 -8.40
C GLU A 26 -18.64 -11.85 -8.98
N GLY A 27 -19.31 -11.07 -8.13
CA GLY A 27 -20.27 -10.03 -8.52
C GLY A 27 -19.71 -8.62 -8.48
N LEU A 28 -18.43 -8.45 -8.16
CA LEU A 28 -17.83 -7.12 -8.02
C LEU A 28 -17.40 -6.58 -9.39
N ASN A 29 -17.86 -5.37 -9.71
CA ASN A 29 -17.38 -4.62 -10.86
C ASN A 29 -16.29 -3.65 -10.41
N TYR A 30 -15.06 -3.87 -10.88
CA TYR A 30 -13.92 -2.99 -10.60
C TYR A 30 -12.95 -2.97 -11.78
N GLU A 31 -12.19 -1.90 -11.86
CA GLU A 31 -11.10 -1.71 -12.80
C GLU A 31 -9.79 -1.52 -12.04
N VAL A 32 -8.68 -1.90 -12.65
CA VAL A 32 -7.33 -1.69 -12.15
C VAL A 32 -6.60 -0.76 -13.11
N ILE A 33 -6.33 0.45 -12.66
CA ILE A 33 -5.64 1.48 -13.44
C ILE A 33 -4.20 1.53 -12.94
N VAL A 34 -3.28 1.11 -13.79
CA VAL A 34 -1.84 1.12 -13.51
C VAL A 34 -1.25 2.37 -14.13
N ILE A 35 -0.66 3.21 -13.31
CA ILE A 35 0.03 4.43 -13.74
C ILE A 35 1.52 4.25 -13.50
N ASP A 36 2.26 4.16 -14.57
CA ASP A 36 3.72 4.16 -14.53
C ASP A 36 4.21 5.61 -14.51
N ASN A 37 4.82 5.99 -13.39
CA ASN A 37 5.24 7.35 -13.10
C ASN A 37 6.62 7.67 -13.70
N GLY A 38 6.82 7.38 -14.99
CA GLY A 38 8.04 7.72 -15.71
C GLY A 38 9.20 6.76 -15.47
N SER A 39 8.94 5.47 -15.34
CA SER A 39 10.01 4.45 -15.21
C SER A 39 11.00 4.54 -16.36
N SER A 40 12.28 4.37 -16.04
CA SER A 40 13.35 4.23 -17.06
C SER A 40 13.19 2.94 -17.89
N GLU A 41 12.64 1.90 -17.25
CA GLU A 41 12.23 0.67 -17.88
C GLU A 41 10.75 0.44 -17.57
N PRO A 42 9.82 0.95 -18.41
CA PRO A 42 8.40 0.90 -18.13
C PRO A 42 7.83 -0.52 -18.25
N LEU A 43 6.71 -0.75 -17.56
CA LEU A 43 5.91 -1.95 -17.76
C LEU A 43 5.40 -2.01 -19.21
N LYS A 44 5.21 -3.22 -19.71
CA LYS A 44 4.66 -3.42 -21.06
C LYS A 44 3.15 -3.37 -21.02
N LYS A 45 2.57 -2.41 -21.74
CA LYS A 45 1.11 -2.22 -21.80
C LYS A 45 0.36 -3.51 -22.12
N GLU A 46 0.83 -4.22 -23.16
CA GLU A 46 0.20 -5.45 -23.63
C GLU A 46 0.20 -6.54 -22.55
N THR A 47 1.25 -6.60 -21.73
CA THR A 47 1.34 -7.56 -20.62
C THR A 47 0.33 -7.22 -19.52
N ILE A 48 0.17 -5.94 -19.20
CA ILE A 48 -0.77 -5.52 -18.15
C ILE A 48 -2.21 -5.70 -18.61
N GLU A 49 -2.55 -5.26 -19.82
CA GLU A 49 -3.91 -5.38 -20.35
C GLU A 49 -4.29 -6.83 -20.68
N ALA A 50 -3.33 -7.74 -20.86
CA ALA A 50 -3.57 -9.18 -21.00
C ALA A 50 -3.94 -9.89 -19.67
N ILE A 51 -3.74 -9.26 -18.51
CA ILE A 51 -4.16 -9.79 -17.21
C ILE A 51 -5.70 -9.92 -17.16
N GLY A 52 -6.43 -8.93 -17.71
CA GLY A 52 -7.87 -8.93 -17.76
C GLY A 52 -8.42 -7.67 -18.44
N GLU A 53 -9.65 -7.76 -18.99
CA GLU A 53 -10.32 -6.64 -19.66
C GLU A 53 -10.52 -5.40 -18.75
N ASN A 54 -10.45 -5.59 -17.45
CA ASN A 54 -10.56 -4.55 -16.44
C ASN A 54 -9.21 -3.96 -16.02
N PHE A 55 -8.09 -4.33 -16.66
CA PHE A 55 -6.77 -3.77 -16.41
C PHE A 55 -6.41 -2.76 -17.50
N HIS A 56 -5.99 -1.55 -17.07
CA HIS A 56 -5.64 -0.43 -17.94
C HIS A 56 -4.28 0.11 -17.56
N TYR A 57 -3.43 0.40 -18.54
CA TYR A 57 -2.09 0.91 -18.31
C TYR A 57 -1.87 2.27 -18.96
N TYR A 58 -1.26 3.17 -18.20
CA TYR A 58 -0.84 4.49 -18.65
C TYR A 58 0.60 4.76 -18.23
N TYR A 59 1.42 5.19 -19.17
CA TYR A 59 2.76 5.68 -18.91
C TYR A 59 2.75 7.22 -18.93
N LEU A 60 3.36 7.83 -17.91
CA LEU A 60 3.53 9.28 -17.82
C LEU A 60 4.96 9.63 -18.18
N GLU A 61 5.16 10.20 -19.36
CA GLU A 61 6.44 10.76 -19.77
C GLU A 61 6.73 12.03 -18.96
N ASP A 62 7.99 12.24 -18.58
CA ASP A 62 8.43 13.41 -17.78
C ASP A 62 7.65 13.61 -16.48
N ALA A 63 7.22 12.52 -15.84
CA ALA A 63 6.49 12.57 -14.58
C ALA A 63 7.35 13.15 -13.44
N PRO A 64 6.75 13.92 -12.50
CA PRO A 64 7.43 14.31 -11.27
C PRO A 64 7.88 13.10 -10.45
N GLU A 65 8.95 13.24 -9.67
CA GLU A 65 9.43 12.17 -8.77
C GLU A 65 8.42 11.80 -7.67
N SER A 66 7.54 12.73 -7.31
CA SER A 66 6.42 12.48 -6.42
C SER A 66 5.28 11.76 -7.13
N PRO A 67 4.64 10.77 -6.51
CA PRO A 67 3.49 10.08 -7.09
C PRO A 67 2.19 10.90 -7.10
N ALA A 68 2.17 12.12 -6.53
CA ALA A 68 0.96 12.93 -6.40
C ALA A 68 0.25 13.17 -7.73
N HIS A 69 1.02 13.57 -8.75
CA HIS A 69 0.48 13.79 -10.10
C HIS A 69 -0.10 12.50 -10.70
N ALA A 70 0.61 11.37 -10.55
CA ALA A 70 0.16 10.07 -11.05
C ALA A 70 -1.14 9.60 -10.36
N ILE A 71 -1.27 9.84 -9.05
CA ILE A 71 -2.52 9.56 -8.30
C ILE A 71 -3.67 10.39 -8.86
N ASN A 72 -3.48 11.70 -9.02
CA ASN A 72 -4.50 12.60 -9.57
C ASN A 72 -4.88 12.22 -11.01
N PHE A 73 -3.90 11.85 -11.82
CA PHE A 73 -4.14 11.37 -13.18
C PHE A 73 -4.96 10.07 -13.17
N GLY A 74 -4.60 9.09 -12.35
CA GLY A 74 -5.33 7.83 -12.19
C GLY A 74 -6.76 8.05 -11.70
N ALA A 75 -6.95 8.92 -10.70
CA ALA A 75 -8.28 9.28 -10.20
C ALA A 75 -9.17 9.92 -11.28
N LYS A 76 -8.60 10.75 -12.18
CA LYS A 76 -9.34 11.30 -13.32
C LYS A 76 -9.73 10.25 -14.36
N LYS A 77 -8.90 9.22 -14.54
CA LYS A 77 -9.18 8.09 -15.45
C LYS A 77 -10.23 7.13 -14.89
N ALA A 78 -10.30 7.00 -13.57
CA ALA A 78 -11.21 6.10 -12.90
C ALA A 78 -12.67 6.43 -13.20
N THR A 79 -13.44 5.40 -13.56
CA THR A 79 -14.89 5.46 -13.84
C THR A 79 -15.72 5.06 -12.63
N GLY A 80 -15.12 4.36 -11.66
CA GLY A 80 -15.77 3.90 -10.44
C GLY A 80 -16.15 5.04 -9.49
N GLU A 81 -17.21 4.81 -8.71
CA GLU A 81 -17.63 5.74 -7.65
C GLU A 81 -16.66 5.78 -6.48
N PHE A 82 -15.97 4.67 -6.21
CA PHE A 82 -14.92 4.53 -5.22
C PHE A 82 -13.56 4.38 -5.87
N LEU A 83 -12.56 4.99 -5.25
CA LEU A 83 -11.16 4.82 -5.58
C LEU A 83 -10.52 3.88 -4.55
N ALA A 84 -9.65 2.99 -5.02
CA ALA A 84 -8.68 2.27 -4.20
C ALA A 84 -7.30 2.81 -4.56
N ILE A 85 -6.68 3.60 -3.69
CA ILE A 85 -5.38 4.23 -3.95
C ILE A 85 -4.29 3.31 -3.42
N MET A 86 -3.47 2.78 -4.31
CA MET A 86 -2.22 2.09 -4.02
C MET A 86 -1.08 2.98 -4.52
N ILE A 87 -0.52 3.76 -3.59
CA ILE A 87 0.51 4.77 -3.90
C ILE A 87 1.84 4.14 -4.32
N ASP A 88 2.03 2.87 -4.00
CA ASP A 88 3.22 2.10 -4.27
C ASP A 88 2.83 0.74 -4.88
N GLY A 89 3.26 0.50 -6.10
CA GLY A 89 3.00 -0.73 -6.85
C GLY A 89 3.76 -1.97 -6.36
N ALA A 90 4.50 -1.87 -5.27
CA ALA A 90 5.22 -2.98 -4.65
C ALA A 90 4.44 -3.66 -3.50
N HIS A 91 3.12 -3.58 -3.50
CA HIS A 91 2.27 -4.14 -2.44
C HIS A 91 1.39 -5.30 -2.92
N ILE A 92 1.67 -6.51 -2.45
CA ILE A 92 0.78 -7.66 -2.66
C ILE A 92 -0.38 -7.54 -1.65
N LEU A 93 -1.63 -7.69 -2.10
CA LEU A 93 -2.78 -7.73 -1.20
C LEU A 93 -3.11 -9.16 -0.78
N SER A 94 -3.67 -9.33 0.42
CA SER A 94 -4.31 -10.58 0.79
C SER A 94 -5.64 -10.79 0.05
N PRO A 95 -6.15 -12.04 -0.05
CA PRO A 95 -7.24 -12.36 -0.98
C PRO A 95 -8.62 -11.78 -0.61
N GLY A 96 -8.85 -11.38 0.64
CA GLY A 96 -10.14 -10.86 1.08
C GLY A 96 -10.28 -9.33 1.02
N VAL A 97 -9.26 -8.59 0.58
CA VAL A 97 -9.27 -7.11 0.65
C VAL A 97 -10.43 -6.52 -0.13
N LEU A 98 -10.64 -6.91 -1.39
CA LEU A 98 -11.72 -6.36 -2.21
C LEU A 98 -13.11 -6.78 -1.71
N HIS A 99 -13.24 -8.00 -1.19
CA HIS A 99 -14.47 -8.49 -0.59
C HIS A 99 -14.88 -7.65 0.62
N TYR A 100 -13.99 -7.46 1.59
CA TYR A 100 -14.33 -6.69 2.78
C TYR A 100 -14.47 -5.20 2.52
N ALA A 101 -13.70 -4.65 1.57
CA ALA A 101 -13.90 -3.28 1.11
C ALA A 101 -15.29 -3.08 0.52
N SER A 102 -15.75 -3.99 -0.35
CA SER A 102 -17.10 -3.92 -0.94
C SER A 102 -18.20 -4.03 0.12
N ARG A 103 -18.01 -4.85 1.16
CA ARG A 103 -18.95 -4.95 2.28
C ARG A 103 -19.00 -3.68 3.11
N ALA A 104 -17.85 -3.03 3.37
CA ALA A 104 -17.82 -1.76 4.06
C ALA A 104 -18.52 -0.66 3.23
N ILE A 105 -18.31 -0.64 1.92
CA ILE A 105 -19.00 0.27 0.99
C ILE A 105 -20.52 0.08 1.04
N ALA A 106 -21.00 -1.16 1.15
CA ALA A 106 -22.42 -1.46 1.26
C ALA A 106 -23.03 -1.11 2.64
N GLN A 107 -22.20 -1.11 3.69
CA GLN A 107 -22.64 -0.91 5.08
C GLN A 107 -22.65 0.54 5.52
N TYR A 108 -21.70 1.36 5.03
CA TYR A 108 -21.50 2.73 5.47
C TYR A 108 -21.78 3.72 4.36
N GLU A 109 -22.26 4.90 4.71
CA GLU A 109 -22.60 5.94 3.73
C GLU A 109 -21.35 6.60 3.12
N GLU A 110 -20.36 6.93 3.94
CA GLU A 110 -19.12 7.59 3.52
C GLU A 110 -17.89 6.89 4.12
N PRO A 111 -17.62 5.62 3.73
CA PRO A 111 -16.51 4.87 4.31
C PRO A 111 -15.16 5.30 3.77
N ILE A 112 -14.20 5.44 4.69
CA ILE A 112 -12.76 5.47 4.42
C ILE A 112 -12.22 4.11 4.86
N ILE A 113 -11.81 3.27 3.91
CA ILE A 113 -11.45 1.89 4.22
C ILE A 113 -9.95 1.73 4.09
N ALA A 114 -9.32 1.31 5.17
CA ALA A 114 -7.87 1.19 5.26
C ALA A 114 -7.43 -0.26 5.49
N VAL A 115 -6.36 -0.64 4.82
CA VAL A 115 -5.72 -1.96 4.91
C VAL A 115 -4.42 -1.84 5.68
N GLN A 116 -4.14 -2.76 6.59
CA GLN A 116 -2.89 -2.78 7.33
C GLN A 116 -1.70 -3.12 6.45
N TYR A 117 -0.60 -2.45 6.72
CA TYR A 117 0.66 -2.57 6.02
C TYR A 117 1.61 -3.54 6.73
N TRP A 118 2.28 -4.39 5.96
CA TRP A 118 3.24 -5.40 6.41
C TRP A 118 4.50 -5.33 5.56
N TYR A 119 5.67 -5.58 6.15
CA TYR A 119 6.88 -5.85 5.40
C TYR A 119 6.94 -7.33 5.02
N LEU A 120 7.14 -7.66 3.75
CA LEU A 120 7.65 -8.96 3.37
C LEU A 120 9.09 -9.07 3.86
N GLY A 121 9.39 -10.16 4.57
CA GLY A 121 10.71 -10.37 5.15
C GLY A 121 10.77 -10.16 6.66
N PRO A 122 11.97 -10.30 7.24
CA PRO A 122 12.18 -10.50 8.68
C PRO A 122 12.16 -9.22 9.52
N GLY A 123 11.61 -8.13 9.02
CA GLY A 123 11.49 -6.88 9.78
C GLY A 123 11.49 -5.62 8.94
N PRO A 124 11.69 -4.44 9.55
CA PRO A 124 11.74 -3.17 8.84
C PRO A 124 12.79 -3.19 7.74
N GLN A 125 12.38 -2.88 6.50
CA GLN A 125 13.24 -3.05 5.33
C GLN A 125 14.47 -2.14 5.35
N ASN A 126 14.39 -0.94 5.91
CA ASN A 126 15.54 -0.05 6.10
C ASN A 126 16.62 -0.66 7.02
N ILE A 127 16.26 -1.62 7.88
CA ILE A 127 17.20 -2.37 8.72
C ILE A 127 17.66 -3.63 7.99
N THR A 128 16.71 -4.41 7.46
CA THR A 128 17.02 -5.73 6.89
C THR A 128 17.83 -5.62 5.60
N THR A 129 17.59 -4.59 4.77
CA THR A 129 18.34 -4.38 3.53
C THR A 129 19.80 -3.99 3.80
N THR A 130 20.08 -3.21 4.85
CA THR A 130 21.46 -2.90 5.27
C THR A 130 22.19 -4.14 5.77
N ASN A 131 21.49 -5.17 6.22
CA ASN A 131 22.03 -6.46 6.63
C ASN A 131 22.02 -7.50 5.49
N GLY A 132 21.77 -7.10 4.26
CA GLY A 132 21.86 -7.93 3.05
C GLY A 132 20.56 -8.64 2.64
N TYR A 133 19.42 -8.34 3.26
CA TYR A 133 18.12 -8.76 2.73
C TYR A 133 17.85 -8.02 1.41
N ASN A 134 17.49 -8.75 0.36
CA ASN A 134 17.33 -8.22 -0.99
C ASN A 134 16.24 -8.97 -1.76
N GLN A 135 16.02 -8.58 -3.01
CA GLN A 135 15.02 -9.16 -3.89
C GLN A 135 15.17 -10.67 -4.10
N ASP A 136 16.41 -11.18 -4.23
CA ASP A 136 16.66 -12.62 -4.41
C ASP A 136 16.22 -13.42 -3.18
N VAL A 137 16.55 -12.92 -1.98
CA VAL A 137 16.13 -13.54 -0.72
C VAL A 137 14.62 -13.51 -0.57
N GLU A 138 13.99 -12.41 -0.94
CA GLU A 138 12.53 -12.29 -0.92
C GLU A 138 11.85 -13.23 -1.92
N ASP A 139 12.43 -13.42 -3.11
CA ASP A 139 11.94 -14.37 -4.09
C ASP A 139 11.96 -15.80 -3.58
N GLU A 140 13.03 -16.20 -2.90
CA GLU A 140 13.11 -17.54 -2.28
C GLU A 140 12.11 -17.67 -1.11
N LEU A 141 11.87 -16.61 -0.35
CA LEU A 141 10.83 -16.62 0.68
C LEU A 141 9.43 -16.83 0.07
N ILE A 142 9.08 -16.08 -0.95
CA ILE A 142 7.78 -16.21 -1.63
C ILE A 142 7.63 -17.62 -2.24
N LYS A 143 8.70 -18.18 -2.83
CA LYS A 143 8.70 -19.56 -3.34
C LYS A 143 8.55 -20.61 -2.24
N SER A 144 8.92 -20.30 -1.01
CA SER A 144 8.84 -21.25 0.13
C SER A 144 7.44 -21.43 0.69
N ILE A 145 6.49 -20.62 0.28
CA ILE A 145 5.08 -20.65 0.69
C ILE A 145 4.18 -20.98 -0.51
N ASP A 146 2.94 -21.33 -0.24
CA ASP A 146 1.94 -21.69 -1.29
C ASP A 146 1.27 -20.46 -1.91
N TRP A 147 2.00 -19.35 -2.09
CA TRP A 147 1.51 -18.19 -2.84
C TRP A 147 1.68 -18.46 -4.35
N PRO A 148 0.70 -18.15 -5.20
CA PRO A 148 -0.52 -17.38 -4.90
C PRO A 148 -1.75 -18.23 -4.55
N ASN A 149 -1.66 -19.58 -4.47
CA ASN A 149 -2.83 -20.45 -4.23
C ASN A 149 -3.43 -20.24 -2.83
N ASN A 150 -2.58 -19.97 -1.83
CA ASN A 150 -2.98 -19.53 -0.50
C ASN A 150 -2.39 -18.14 -0.21
N GLY A 151 -3.15 -17.08 -0.52
CA GLY A 151 -2.69 -15.71 -0.33
C GLY A 151 -2.45 -15.33 1.13
N TYR A 152 -3.13 -15.96 2.09
CA TYR A 152 -2.89 -15.73 3.51
C TYR A 152 -1.55 -16.28 4.00
N SER A 153 -0.90 -17.17 3.26
CA SER A 153 0.45 -17.67 3.58
C SER A 153 1.50 -16.55 3.63
N LEU A 154 1.26 -15.39 2.99
CA LEU A 154 2.09 -14.19 3.07
C LEU A 154 2.34 -13.74 4.52
N TYR A 155 1.38 -13.92 5.43
CA TYR A 155 1.59 -13.58 6.84
C TYR A 155 2.74 -14.38 7.49
N SER A 156 2.97 -15.61 7.07
CA SER A 156 4.03 -16.46 7.63
C SER A 156 5.45 -15.95 7.32
N ILE A 157 5.57 -15.14 6.27
CA ILE A 157 6.82 -14.53 5.80
C ILE A 157 6.82 -13.00 5.90
N SER A 158 5.99 -12.43 6.77
CA SER A 158 5.86 -10.99 6.91
C SER A 158 5.93 -10.55 8.37
N GLU A 159 6.37 -9.30 8.56
CA GLU A 159 6.39 -8.62 9.86
C GLU A 159 5.57 -7.35 9.82
N LYS A 160 4.94 -7.01 10.95
CA LYS A 160 4.24 -5.74 11.11
C LYS A 160 5.22 -4.58 11.06
N ILE A 161 4.75 -3.48 10.50
CA ILE A 161 5.51 -2.24 10.66
C ILE A 161 5.46 -1.78 12.13
N PRO A 162 6.56 -1.22 12.67
CA PRO A 162 6.62 -0.79 14.08
C PRO A 162 5.54 0.23 14.47
N LYS A 163 5.05 1.03 13.54
CA LYS A 163 4.02 2.04 13.76
C LYS A 163 2.60 1.47 13.87
N ASN A 164 2.38 0.20 13.49
CA ASN A 164 1.08 -0.48 13.46
C ASN A 164 1.16 -1.83 14.20
N ASN A 165 1.56 -1.82 15.46
CA ASN A 165 1.81 -3.03 16.25
C ASN A 165 0.56 -3.85 16.58
N SER A 166 -0.63 -3.26 16.48
CA SER A 166 -1.88 -3.91 16.81
C SER A 166 -2.87 -3.86 15.64
N TRP A 167 -3.72 -4.86 15.53
CA TRP A 167 -4.86 -4.84 14.63
C TRP A 167 -5.91 -3.77 14.97
N LEU A 168 -5.88 -3.28 16.22
CA LEU A 168 -6.88 -2.36 16.78
C LEU A 168 -6.34 -0.94 16.99
N GLU A 169 -5.15 -0.63 16.51
CA GLU A 169 -4.58 0.71 16.57
C GLU A 169 -4.96 1.53 15.33
N ALA A 170 -4.99 2.85 15.51
CA ALA A 170 -5.12 3.77 14.38
C ALA A 170 -3.93 3.64 13.43
N LEU A 171 -4.21 3.62 12.14
CA LEU A 171 -3.16 3.56 11.12
C LEU A 171 -2.53 4.96 10.95
N PHE A 172 -1.22 4.97 10.73
CA PHE A 172 -0.51 6.19 10.31
C PHE A 172 -0.87 6.56 8.86
N GLU A 173 -1.00 5.54 8.01
CA GLU A 173 -1.31 5.62 6.59
C GLU A 173 -1.85 4.28 6.10
N SER A 174 -2.36 4.22 4.90
CA SER A 174 -2.73 2.97 4.24
C SER A 174 -2.26 2.96 2.79
N ASN A 175 -1.45 1.96 2.41
CA ASN A 175 -1.02 1.76 1.02
C ASN A 175 -2.06 1.04 0.14
N CYS A 176 -3.25 0.84 0.66
CA CYS A 176 -4.45 0.45 -0.08
C CYS A 176 -5.63 1.12 0.62
N LEU A 177 -5.95 2.33 0.19
CA LEU A 177 -6.95 3.21 0.78
C LEU A 177 -8.15 3.34 -0.14
N PHE A 178 -9.34 2.94 0.35
CA PHE A 178 -10.58 3.10 -0.39
C PHE A 178 -11.36 4.29 0.14
N LEU A 179 -11.84 5.14 -0.77
CA LEU A 179 -12.70 6.28 -0.48
C LEU A 179 -13.56 6.64 -1.71
N ARG A 180 -14.65 7.36 -1.48
CA ARG A 180 -15.41 7.88 -2.62
C ARG A 180 -14.60 8.89 -3.44
N LYS A 181 -14.72 8.80 -4.77
CA LYS A 181 -14.06 9.74 -5.67
C LYS A 181 -14.44 11.19 -5.37
N ARG A 182 -15.71 11.45 -5.07
CA ARG A 182 -16.15 12.80 -4.67
C ARG A 182 -15.48 13.33 -3.41
N LEU A 183 -15.15 12.44 -2.45
CA LEU A 183 -14.44 12.83 -1.25
C LEU A 183 -12.97 13.11 -1.56
N PHE A 184 -12.34 12.26 -2.39
CA PHE A 184 -10.98 12.52 -2.88
C PHE A 184 -10.87 13.89 -3.56
N ASP A 185 -11.85 14.24 -4.42
CA ASP A 185 -11.91 15.56 -5.06
C ASP A 185 -12.15 16.68 -4.03
N ALA A 186 -13.02 16.46 -3.04
CA ALA A 186 -13.35 17.45 -2.01
C ALA A 186 -12.18 17.78 -1.06
N ILE A 187 -11.31 16.82 -0.75
CA ILE A 187 -10.08 17.08 0.01
C ILE A 187 -8.95 17.70 -0.83
N GLY A 188 -9.19 17.93 -2.12
CA GLY A 188 -8.25 18.52 -3.08
C GLY A 188 -7.35 17.52 -3.80
N GLY A 189 -7.68 16.22 -3.72
CA GLY A 189 -6.86 15.15 -4.32
C GLY A 189 -5.54 14.91 -3.62
N ALA A 190 -4.59 14.35 -4.33
CA ALA A 190 -3.20 14.24 -3.91
C ALA A 190 -2.50 15.59 -4.10
N ASN A 191 -2.07 16.22 -3.00
CA ASN A 191 -1.45 17.55 -3.08
C ASN A 191 -0.06 17.45 -3.72
N GLU A 192 0.11 18.07 -4.89
CA GLU A 192 1.33 18.01 -5.69
C GLU A 192 2.50 18.83 -5.08
N ASP A 193 2.25 19.64 -4.04
CA ASP A 193 3.30 20.32 -3.28
C ASP A 193 4.14 19.33 -2.43
N PHE A 194 3.64 18.11 -2.20
CA PHE A 194 4.45 17.01 -1.66
C PHE A 194 5.40 16.48 -2.74
N ALA A 195 6.47 17.21 -3.00
CA ALA A 195 7.34 17.02 -4.15
C ALA A 195 8.52 16.04 -3.94
N PHE A 196 8.71 15.50 -2.73
CA PHE A 196 9.79 14.53 -2.50
C PHE A 196 9.57 13.24 -3.31
N PRO A 197 10.66 12.58 -3.75
CA PRO A 197 10.58 11.24 -4.31
C PRO A 197 9.79 10.30 -3.39
N GLY A 198 8.86 9.53 -3.95
CA GLY A 198 7.93 8.70 -3.18
C GLY A 198 6.87 9.47 -2.37
N GLY A 199 6.82 10.81 -2.49
CA GLY A 199 5.79 11.66 -1.90
C GLY A 199 6.01 12.06 -0.43
N GLY A 200 7.00 11.51 0.27
CA GLY A 200 7.20 11.82 1.69
C GLY A 200 5.99 11.51 2.57
N PHE A 201 5.31 12.52 3.11
CA PHE A 201 4.08 12.36 3.91
C PHE A 201 2.78 12.40 3.09
N LEU A 202 2.85 12.36 1.76
CA LEU A 202 1.67 12.42 0.90
C LEU A 202 0.62 11.36 1.23
N ASN A 203 1.05 10.10 1.42
CA ASN A 203 0.13 9.01 1.73
C ASN A 203 -0.57 9.21 3.08
N ALA A 204 0.19 9.61 4.10
CA ALA A 204 -0.33 9.95 5.41
C ALA A 204 -1.25 11.18 5.37
N ASP A 205 -0.95 12.16 4.51
CA ASP A 205 -1.77 13.34 4.28
C ASP A 205 -3.13 12.98 3.66
N ILE A 206 -3.15 12.21 2.57
CA ILE A 206 -4.40 11.76 1.93
C ILE A 206 -5.28 10.99 2.95
N TYR A 207 -4.67 10.07 3.70
CA TYR A 207 -5.40 9.31 4.72
C TYR A 207 -5.98 10.22 5.81
N LYS A 208 -5.18 11.14 6.34
CA LYS A 208 -5.59 12.07 7.39
C LYS A 208 -6.71 13.01 6.93
N GLU A 209 -6.52 13.70 5.80
CA GLU A 209 -7.52 14.62 5.26
C GLU A 209 -8.86 13.92 4.98
N ALA A 210 -8.82 12.69 4.45
CA ALA A 210 -10.00 11.88 4.26
C ALA A 210 -10.64 11.46 5.61
N ALA A 211 -9.85 10.94 6.54
CA ALA A 211 -10.33 10.40 7.82
C ALA A 211 -10.89 11.48 8.77
N GLU A 212 -10.43 12.72 8.66
CA GLU A 212 -10.92 13.86 9.46
C GLU A 212 -12.01 14.68 8.76
N SER A 213 -12.42 14.29 7.56
CA SER A 213 -13.56 14.90 6.86
C SER A 213 -14.87 14.65 7.63
N GLY A 214 -15.78 15.62 7.57
CA GLY A 214 -17.07 15.51 8.26
C GLY A 214 -17.96 14.40 7.67
N GLY A 215 -18.59 13.59 8.55
CA GLY A 215 -19.57 12.57 8.15
C GLY A 215 -19.00 11.25 7.66
N VAL A 216 -17.67 11.05 7.71
CA VAL A 216 -17.02 9.83 7.28
C VAL A 216 -17.03 8.74 8.37
N GLN A 217 -16.94 7.48 7.94
CA GLN A 217 -16.70 6.33 8.81
C GLN A 217 -15.37 5.70 8.45
N VAL A 218 -14.38 5.80 9.33
CA VAL A 218 -13.09 5.13 9.13
C VAL A 218 -13.22 3.66 9.49
N VAL A 219 -12.91 2.79 8.52
CA VAL A 219 -13.05 1.35 8.63
C VAL A 219 -11.68 0.70 8.39
N THR A 220 -11.20 -0.11 9.33
CA THR A 220 -10.02 -0.95 9.14
C THR A 220 -10.45 -2.39 8.87
N ILE A 221 -9.87 -3.01 7.85
CA ILE A 221 -10.14 -4.40 7.53
C ILE A 221 -9.27 -5.29 8.41
N LEU A 222 -9.90 -6.06 9.30
CA LEU A 222 -9.22 -7.02 10.16
C LEU A 222 -8.87 -8.30 9.39
N GLY A 223 -7.65 -8.77 9.57
CA GLY A 223 -7.18 -10.02 9.00
C GLY A 223 -6.77 -9.95 7.53
N GLU A 224 -6.89 -8.77 6.92
CA GLU A 224 -6.38 -8.48 5.58
C GLU A 224 -5.16 -7.56 5.65
N GLY A 225 -4.27 -7.72 4.69
CA GLY A 225 -3.00 -6.99 4.66
C GLY A 225 -2.56 -6.57 3.26
N SER A 226 -1.72 -5.55 3.26
CA SER A 226 -0.96 -5.06 2.13
C SER A 226 0.52 -5.31 2.41
N PHE A 227 1.17 -6.19 1.62
CA PHE A 227 2.50 -6.72 1.89
C PHE A 227 3.54 -6.06 0.99
N HIS A 228 4.38 -5.22 1.60
CA HIS A 228 5.39 -4.44 0.89
C HIS A 228 6.60 -5.29 0.52
N GLN A 229 6.90 -5.35 -0.76
CA GLN A 229 8.04 -6.05 -1.34
C GLN A 229 9.30 -5.17 -1.30
N VAL A 230 10.47 -5.80 -1.28
CA VAL A 230 11.75 -5.08 -1.38
C VAL A 230 11.92 -4.51 -2.79
N HIS A 231 12.02 -3.19 -2.85
CA HIS A 231 12.35 -2.44 -4.06
C HIS A 231 13.23 -1.23 -3.71
N GLY A 232 13.55 -0.36 -4.65
CA GLY A 232 14.36 0.85 -4.41
C GLY A 232 13.66 1.99 -3.68
N GLY A 233 12.79 1.70 -2.70
CA GLY A 233 11.98 2.70 -2.00
C GLY A 233 12.79 3.74 -1.21
N THR A 234 12.31 4.98 -1.19
CA THR A 234 13.02 6.13 -0.63
C THR A 234 13.23 6.09 0.88
N THR A 235 12.37 5.39 1.62
CA THR A 235 12.47 5.23 3.09
C THR A 235 12.83 3.81 3.51
N THR A 236 12.64 2.84 2.65
CA THR A 236 12.87 1.43 2.96
C THR A 236 14.28 0.94 2.58
N ASN A 237 15.01 1.72 1.76
CA ASN A 237 16.40 1.42 1.37
C ASN A 237 17.42 2.42 1.93
N VAL A 238 17.01 3.28 2.87
CA VAL A 238 17.88 4.28 3.49
C VAL A 238 18.38 3.73 4.81
N PRO A 239 19.70 3.81 5.09
CA PRO A 239 20.27 3.41 6.39
C PRO A 239 19.59 4.14 7.56
N PRO A 240 19.46 3.48 8.74
CA PRO A 240 18.76 4.07 9.89
C PRO A 240 19.29 5.45 10.29
N GLU A 241 20.60 5.71 10.19
CA GLU A 241 21.25 6.98 10.51
C GLU A 241 20.85 8.13 9.58
N GLU A 242 20.47 7.83 8.34
CA GLU A 242 20.02 8.82 7.36
C GLU A 242 18.50 9.02 7.41
N LEU A 243 17.75 7.99 7.83
CA LEU A 243 16.28 8.00 7.88
C LEU A 243 15.74 9.14 8.74
N ASP A 244 16.35 9.40 9.90
CA ASP A 244 15.93 10.49 10.80
C ASP A 244 16.03 11.88 10.15
N SER A 245 17.06 12.09 9.35
CA SER A 245 17.23 13.35 8.60
C SER A 245 16.16 13.49 7.51
N LEU A 246 15.90 12.41 6.79
CA LEU A 246 14.88 12.36 5.74
C LEU A 246 13.46 12.58 6.31
N VAL A 247 13.14 11.91 7.42
CA VAL A 247 11.84 12.07 8.09
C VAL A 247 11.67 13.51 8.63
N ARG A 248 12.74 14.14 9.12
CA ARG A 248 12.68 15.58 9.50
C ARG A 248 12.34 16.45 8.30
N ALA A 249 13.00 16.22 7.15
CA ALA A 249 12.70 16.98 5.92
C ALA A 249 11.24 16.80 5.47
N TYR A 250 10.69 15.59 5.57
CA TYR A 250 9.27 15.32 5.27
C TYR A 250 8.32 16.06 6.23
N ARG A 251 8.65 16.13 7.52
CA ARG A 251 7.89 16.89 8.52
C ARG A 251 7.93 18.39 8.24
N ASP A 252 9.09 18.93 7.88
CA ASP A 252 9.25 20.34 7.54
C ASP A 252 8.45 20.69 6.28
N GLN A 253 8.45 19.82 5.26
CA GLN A 253 7.61 19.99 4.09
C GLN A 253 6.12 19.97 4.45
N TYR A 254 5.68 18.98 5.25
CA TYR A 254 4.29 18.88 5.70
C TYR A 254 3.85 20.15 6.42
N LYS A 255 4.67 20.61 7.37
CA LYS A 255 4.41 21.86 8.11
C LYS A 255 4.33 23.08 7.20
N LYS A 256 5.17 23.16 6.18
CA LYS A 256 5.13 24.24 5.19
C LYS A 256 3.83 24.21 4.37
N ILE A 257 3.36 23.02 3.97
CA ILE A 257 2.16 22.83 3.16
C ILE A 257 0.89 23.04 3.99
N ARG A 258 0.80 22.46 5.19
CA ARG A 258 -0.42 22.44 6.02
C ARG A 258 -0.45 23.51 7.11
N GLY A 259 0.68 24.21 7.37
CA GLY A 259 0.77 25.26 8.40
C GLY A 259 0.94 24.74 9.83
N HIS A 260 0.97 23.43 10.05
CA HIS A 260 1.12 22.80 11.38
C HIS A 260 1.91 21.49 11.28
N GLU A 261 2.42 21.02 12.43
CA GLU A 261 3.10 19.71 12.51
C GLU A 261 2.12 18.57 12.17
N TYR A 262 2.64 17.51 11.54
CA TYR A 262 1.84 16.30 11.29
C TYR A 262 1.43 15.66 12.63
N GLN A 263 0.16 15.35 12.73
CA GLN A 263 -0.43 14.54 13.79
C GLN A 263 -1.26 13.44 13.14
N MET A 264 -1.23 12.24 13.72
CA MET A 264 -2.07 11.14 13.25
C MET A 264 -3.56 11.54 13.26
N ALA A 265 -4.32 10.98 12.34
CA ALA A 265 -5.76 11.20 12.30
C ALA A 265 -6.40 10.81 13.64
N HIS A 266 -7.21 11.71 14.20
CA HIS A 266 -7.93 11.49 15.44
C HIS A 266 -9.40 11.20 15.16
N THR A 267 -9.74 9.92 14.99
CA THR A 267 -11.09 9.49 14.60
C THR A 267 -11.47 8.18 15.27
N GLN A 268 -12.78 7.89 15.32
CA GLN A 268 -13.29 6.59 15.72
C GLN A 268 -13.12 5.60 14.57
N ILE A 269 -12.65 4.39 14.88
CA ILE A 269 -12.38 3.35 13.89
C ILE A 269 -13.43 2.26 14.02
N GLN A 270 -14.05 1.91 12.91
CA GLN A 270 -14.88 0.73 12.74
C GLN A 270 -14.02 -0.42 12.21
N TYR A 271 -14.44 -1.65 12.46
CA TYR A 271 -13.73 -2.83 12.01
C TYR A 271 -14.66 -3.75 11.25
N ILE A 272 -14.15 -4.30 10.13
CA ILE A 272 -14.82 -5.33 9.35
C ILE A 272 -13.77 -6.40 8.97
N GLY A 273 -14.17 -7.62 8.78
CA GLY A 273 -13.25 -8.68 8.37
C GLY A 273 -13.31 -9.90 9.28
N HIS A 274 -12.33 -10.77 9.14
CA HIS A 274 -12.13 -11.95 9.97
C HIS A 274 -10.64 -12.12 10.23
N MET A 275 -10.26 -12.92 11.21
CA MET A 275 -8.85 -13.18 11.53
C MET A 275 -8.45 -14.57 11.01
N PRO A 276 -7.81 -14.67 9.82
CA PRO A 276 -7.32 -15.94 9.31
C PRO A 276 -6.27 -16.54 10.25
N ARG A 277 -6.10 -17.85 10.18
CA ARG A 277 -5.17 -18.58 11.07
C ARG A 277 -3.74 -18.05 10.91
N GLU A 278 -3.31 -17.78 9.70
CA GLU A 278 -1.99 -17.33 9.32
C GLU A 278 -1.67 -15.96 9.91
N ALA A 279 -2.63 -15.04 9.92
CA ALA A 279 -2.49 -13.69 10.48
C ALA A 279 -2.36 -13.66 12.02
N ARG A 280 -2.66 -14.78 12.70
CA ARG A 280 -2.49 -14.90 14.16
C ARG A 280 -1.03 -15.13 14.58
N LYS A 281 -0.21 -15.62 13.65
CA LYS A 281 1.22 -15.93 13.91
C LYS A 281 2.07 -15.47 12.72
N PRO A 282 2.15 -14.16 12.50
CA PRO A 282 2.96 -13.63 11.41
C PRO A 282 4.44 -13.96 11.65
N GLY A 283 5.22 -14.01 10.57
CA GLY A 283 6.65 -14.25 10.61
C GLY A 283 7.06 -15.67 11.02
N SER A 284 6.11 -16.61 11.17
CA SER A 284 6.38 -17.93 11.71
C SER A 284 7.33 -18.80 10.87
N ALA A 285 7.42 -18.54 9.54
CA ALA A 285 8.32 -19.23 8.64
C ALA A 285 9.73 -18.61 8.58
N MET A 286 9.94 -17.44 9.20
CA MET A 286 11.17 -16.64 9.05
C MET A 286 12.05 -16.57 10.30
N TYR A 287 11.77 -17.33 11.34
CA TYR A 287 12.49 -17.20 12.61
C TYR A 287 14.02 -17.22 12.46
N HIS A 288 14.53 -18.12 11.61
CA HIS A 288 15.95 -18.23 11.31
C HIS A 288 16.53 -17.04 10.50
N LEU A 289 15.70 -16.28 9.79
CA LEU A 289 16.14 -15.11 9.02
C LEU A 289 16.19 -13.85 9.87
N LYS A 290 15.43 -13.79 10.97
CA LYS A 290 15.47 -12.65 11.90
C LYS A 290 16.86 -12.50 12.51
N GLU A 291 17.45 -13.58 12.99
CA GLU A 291 18.81 -13.55 13.55
C GLU A 291 19.86 -13.03 12.55
N LYS A 292 19.67 -13.34 11.27
CA LYS A 292 20.59 -12.92 10.19
C LYS A 292 20.40 -11.49 9.74
N TYR A 293 19.14 -11.08 9.49
CA TYR A 293 18.83 -9.82 8.82
C TYR A 293 18.28 -8.75 9.74
N ASN A 294 17.84 -9.09 10.95
CA ASN A 294 17.34 -8.17 11.96
C ASN A 294 17.83 -8.57 13.38
N PRO A 295 19.15 -8.58 13.61
CA PRO A 295 19.73 -9.10 14.84
C PRO A 295 19.40 -8.30 16.11
N SER A 296 18.79 -7.12 15.95
CA SER A 296 18.40 -6.24 17.06
C SER A 296 16.89 -6.28 17.37
N ALA A 297 16.12 -7.18 16.75
CA ALA A 297 14.68 -7.33 16.96
C ALA A 297 14.33 -8.14 18.22
#